data_1ba64741d0e8e0f571d2fa8c0216a36a
#
_entry.id   1ba64741d0e8e0f571d2fa8c0216a36a
#
_cell.length_a   1.000
_cell.length_b   1.000
_cell.length_c   1.000
_cell.angle_alpha   90.00
_cell.angle_beta   90.00
_cell.angle_gamma   90.00
#
_symmetry.space_group_name_H-M   'P 1'
#
loop_
_entity.id
_entity.type
_entity.pdbx_description
1 polymer ?
#
loop_
_entity_poly.entity_id
_entity_poly.type
_entity_poly.pdbx_seq_one_letter_code
_entity_poly.pdbx_strand_id
1 'polypeptide(L)'
;THYIIGSVVGPHPYPKLVRDFQAVIGAEAREQVLQMAGRLPDYVVACVGGGSNAMGIFSGFIKDAEVGLIGVEASGEGLDKRHAATMTKGRPGVLHGSNSYLLQDEHGQVTEAHSISAGLDYPGVGPEHSYLKDTERATYVSATDDDALAGFRLLSRSEGIIPALEPAHAIGYMM
;
A
#
# COMPACT_ATOMS: atom_id res chain seq x y z
N THR A 1 0.86 15.98 -23.65
CA THR A 1 0.07 14.91 -23.02
C THR A 1 -0.32 15.35 -21.63
N HIS A 2 -1.58 15.18 -21.27
CA HIS A 2 -2.09 15.45 -19.93
C HIS A 2 -2.25 14.13 -19.18
N TYR A 3 -1.77 14.09 -17.92
CA TYR A 3 -1.93 12.94 -17.03
C TYR A 3 -2.87 13.31 -15.89
N ILE A 4 -3.72 12.35 -15.52
CA ILE A 4 -4.49 12.40 -14.28
C ILE A 4 -3.86 11.35 -13.36
N ILE A 5 -3.19 11.81 -12.29
CA ILE A 5 -2.54 10.94 -11.31
C ILE A 5 -3.38 10.98 -10.04
N GLY A 6 -3.94 9.83 -9.65
CA GLY A 6 -4.75 9.67 -8.45
C GLY A 6 -4.02 9.05 -7.26
N SER A 7 -2.70 8.81 -7.38
CA SER A 7 -1.90 8.17 -6.32
C SER A 7 -0.74 9.06 -5.87
N VAL A 8 -0.03 8.64 -4.80
CA VAL A 8 1.15 9.34 -4.23
C VAL A 8 2.42 9.13 -5.05
N VAL A 9 2.28 9.01 -6.36
CA VAL A 9 3.36 8.76 -7.33
C VAL A 9 3.62 9.96 -8.22
N GLY A 10 4.74 9.95 -8.95
CA GLY A 10 5.10 11.01 -9.86
C GLY A 10 5.99 12.09 -9.21
N PRO A 11 6.31 13.16 -9.96
CA PRO A 11 7.22 14.21 -9.48
C PRO A 11 6.54 15.10 -8.43
N HIS A 12 7.37 15.82 -7.66
CA HIS A 12 6.86 16.87 -6.78
C HIS A 12 6.03 17.89 -7.60
N PRO A 13 4.87 18.35 -7.11
CA PRO A 13 4.32 18.17 -5.76
C PRO A 13 3.29 17.04 -5.62
N TYR A 14 3.07 16.22 -6.63
CA TYR A 14 1.96 15.25 -6.66
C TYR A 14 1.94 14.28 -5.48
N PRO A 15 3.04 13.61 -5.07
CA PRO A 15 3.00 12.72 -3.92
C PRO A 15 2.55 13.42 -2.64
N LYS A 16 3.08 14.64 -2.39
CA LYS A 16 2.70 15.44 -1.23
C LYS A 16 1.23 15.88 -1.30
N LEU A 17 0.78 16.36 -2.46
CA LEU A 17 -0.60 16.82 -2.66
C LEU A 17 -1.60 15.70 -2.38
N VAL A 18 -1.36 14.53 -2.96
CA VAL A 18 -2.26 13.37 -2.77
C VAL A 18 -2.22 12.88 -1.33
N ARG A 19 -1.03 12.79 -0.71
CA ARG A 19 -0.93 12.49 0.72
C ARG A 19 -1.75 13.45 1.58
N ASP A 20 -1.59 14.75 1.36
CA ASP A 20 -2.26 15.76 2.19
C ASP A 20 -3.79 15.65 2.07
N PHE A 21 -4.33 15.33 0.90
CA PHE A 21 -5.76 15.04 0.73
C PHE A 21 -6.20 13.72 1.37
N GLN A 22 -5.37 12.69 1.32
CA GLN A 22 -5.66 11.38 1.93
C GLN A 22 -5.43 11.36 3.45
N ALA A 23 -4.71 12.35 4.00
CA ALA A 23 -4.37 12.40 5.43
C ALA A 23 -5.60 12.47 6.36
N VAL A 24 -6.75 12.88 5.86
CA VAL A 24 -8.02 12.84 6.59
C VAL A 24 -8.32 11.43 7.11
N ILE A 25 -7.97 10.39 6.34
CA ILE A 25 -8.14 8.97 6.73
C ILE A 25 -7.38 8.68 8.03
N GLY A 26 -6.12 9.09 8.10
CA GLY A 26 -5.27 8.86 9.28
C GLY A 26 -5.72 9.68 10.49
N ALA A 27 -6.14 10.93 10.27
CA ALA A 27 -6.63 11.80 11.35
C ALA A 27 -7.91 11.22 11.99
N GLU A 28 -8.89 10.87 11.18
CA GLU A 28 -10.16 10.28 11.65
C GLU A 28 -9.95 8.90 12.26
N ALA A 29 -9.17 8.03 11.65
CA ALA A 29 -8.88 6.69 12.18
C ALA A 29 -8.20 6.77 13.56
N ARG A 30 -7.28 7.72 13.76
CA ARG A 30 -6.62 7.94 15.04
C ARG A 30 -7.62 8.35 16.12
N GLU A 31 -8.49 9.30 15.83
CA GLU A 31 -9.52 9.75 16.76
C GLU A 31 -10.48 8.60 17.12
N GLN A 32 -10.97 7.90 16.10
CA GLN A 32 -11.92 6.79 16.27
C GLN A 32 -11.34 5.66 17.11
N VAL A 33 -10.09 5.23 16.86
CA VAL A 33 -9.48 4.15 17.64
C VAL A 33 -9.26 4.54 19.09
N LEU A 34 -8.88 5.80 19.37
CA LEU A 34 -8.77 6.30 20.72
C LEU A 34 -10.11 6.32 21.45
N GLN A 35 -11.19 6.70 20.76
CA GLN A 35 -12.55 6.66 21.32
C GLN A 35 -13.02 5.23 21.60
N MET A 36 -12.72 4.28 20.72
CA MET A 36 -13.17 2.89 20.81
C MET A 36 -12.34 2.06 21.80
N ALA A 37 -11.03 2.20 21.79
CA ALA A 37 -10.10 1.34 22.52
C ALA A 37 -9.37 2.04 23.68
N GLY A 38 -9.47 3.35 23.81
CA GLY A 38 -8.76 4.14 24.83
C GLY A 38 -7.24 4.21 24.65
N ARG A 39 -6.70 3.63 23.57
CA ARG A 39 -5.26 3.62 23.25
C ARG A 39 -5.03 3.59 21.74
N LEU A 40 -3.81 3.87 21.31
CA LEU A 40 -3.39 3.67 19.95
C LEU A 40 -3.34 2.18 19.59
N PRO A 41 -3.47 1.82 18.31
CA PRO A 41 -3.36 0.44 17.86
C PRO A 41 -1.91 -0.04 17.95
N ASP A 42 -1.70 -1.35 18.05
CA ASP A 42 -0.36 -1.94 17.97
C ASP A 42 0.15 -1.90 16.54
N TYR A 43 -0.75 -2.07 15.54
CA TYR A 43 -0.42 -2.03 14.13
C TYR A 43 -1.48 -1.28 13.32
N VAL A 44 -1.02 -0.62 12.26
CA VAL A 44 -1.85 -0.08 11.18
C VAL A 44 -1.49 -0.83 9.90
N VAL A 45 -2.45 -1.51 9.31
CA VAL A 45 -2.26 -2.36 8.13
C VAL A 45 -3.04 -1.78 6.96
N ALA A 46 -2.41 -1.60 5.81
CA ALA A 46 -3.06 -1.07 4.63
C ALA A 46 -2.52 -1.71 3.34
N CYS A 47 -3.37 -1.87 2.33
CA CYS A 47 -2.94 -2.34 1.02
C CYS A 47 -2.13 -1.26 0.29
N VAL A 48 -1.13 -1.70 -0.49
CA VAL A 48 -0.21 -0.81 -1.22
C VAL A 48 -0.09 -1.24 -2.68
N GLY A 49 -0.61 -0.39 -3.58
CA GLY A 49 -0.26 -0.35 -4.99
C GLY A 49 0.61 0.88 -5.22
N GLY A 50 0.08 1.99 -5.79
CA GLY A 50 0.76 3.29 -5.74
C GLY A 50 0.90 3.84 -4.31
N GLY A 51 -0.01 3.47 -3.41
CA GLY A 51 0.11 3.65 -1.97
C GLY A 51 -0.63 4.85 -1.38
N SER A 52 -1.58 5.45 -2.09
CA SER A 52 -2.26 6.68 -1.61
C SER A 52 -3.08 6.46 -0.35
N ASN A 53 -3.89 5.40 -0.28
CA ASN A 53 -4.67 5.08 0.92
C ASN A 53 -3.78 4.75 2.12
N ALA A 54 -2.72 3.97 1.90
CA ALA A 54 -1.76 3.60 2.93
C ALA A 54 -1.03 4.84 3.47
N MET A 55 -0.59 5.74 2.59
CA MET A 55 0.04 6.99 3.02
C MET A 55 -0.94 7.87 3.79
N GLY A 56 -2.21 7.88 3.38
CA GLY A 56 -3.28 8.59 4.10
C GLY A 56 -3.42 8.12 5.53
N ILE A 57 -3.60 6.81 5.75
CA ILE A 57 -3.76 6.29 7.10
C ILE A 57 -2.44 6.32 7.89
N PHE A 58 -1.30 6.01 7.30
CA PHE A 58 0.00 6.05 7.96
C PHE A 58 0.36 7.45 8.47
N SER A 59 -0.05 8.50 7.76
CA SER A 59 0.20 9.90 8.17
C SER A 59 -0.32 10.22 9.57
N GLY A 60 -1.39 9.55 10.01
CA GLY A 60 -1.96 9.70 11.35
C GLY A 60 -1.13 9.03 12.46
N PHE A 61 -0.21 8.14 12.11
CA PHE A 61 0.53 7.31 13.08
C PHE A 61 2.05 7.30 12.86
N ILE A 62 2.55 7.96 11.83
CA ILE A 62 3.96 7.92 11.45
C ILE A 62 4.91 8.41 12.54
N LYS A 63 4.44 9.28 13.42
CA LYS A 63 5.22 9.84 14.54
C LYS A 63 5.21 8.97 15.80
N ASP A 64 4.33 8.00 15.88
CA ASP A 64 4.18 7.10 17.03
C ASP A 64 5.05 5.87 16.79
N ALA A 65 6.27 5.86 17.33
CA ALA A 65 7.26 4.81 17.07
C ALA A 65 6.79 3.42 17.55
N GLU A 66 5.91 3.39 18.53
CA GLU A 66 5.30 2.17 19.09
C GLU A 66 4.21 1.57 18.21
N VAL A 67 3.69 2.32 17.24
CA VAL A 67 2.69 1.81 16.29
C VAL A 67 3.40 1.23 15.05
N GLY A 68 3.26 -0.07 14.84
CA GLY A 68 3.78 -0.73 13.64
C GLY A 68 2.98 -0.33 12.39
N LEU A 69 3.66 0.02 11.30
CA LEU A 69 3.04 0.32 10.02
C LEU A 69 3.34 -0.81 9.04
N ILE A 70 2.29 -1.45 8.50
CA ILE A 70 2.43 -2.59 7.59
C ILE A 70 1.72 -2.28 6.27
N GLY A 71 2.50 -2.20 5.19
CA GLY A 71 2.00 -2.10 3.83
C GLY A 71 1.91 -3.49 3.18
N VAL A 72 0.73 -3.85 2.68
CA VAL A 72 0.50 -5.15 2.04
C VAL A 72 0.35 -4.98 0.54
N GLU A 73 1.30 -5.54 -0.21
CA GLU A 73 1.32 -5.53 -1.66
C GLU A 73 0.62 -6.78 -2.24
N ALA A 74 0.30 -6.74 -3.53
CA ALA A 74 -0.22 -7.91 -4.24
C ALA A 74 0.92 -8.78 -4.76
N SER A 75 1.06 -9.99 -4.26
CA SER A 75 1.95 -11.00 -4.85
C SER A 75 1.29 -11.84 -5.96
N GLY A 76 0.09 -11.47 -6.39
CA GLY A 76 -0.58 -12.06 -7.54
C GLY A 76 -0.66 -13.58 -7.45
N GLU A 77 -0.12 -14.25 -8.47
CA GLU A 77 -0.01 -15.71 -8.53
C GLU A 77 1.16 -16.28 -7.68
N GLY A 78 1.93 -15.42 -7.02
CA GLY A 78 3.13 -15.75 -6.24
C GLY A 78 4.35 -14.95 -6.68
N LEU A 79 5.29 -14.69 -5.76
CA LEU A 79 6.48 -13.84 -6.00
C LEU A 79 7.45 -14.37 -7.05
N ASP A 80 7.36 -15.65 -7.43
CA ASP A 80 8.14 -16.26 -8.50
C ASP A 80 7.38 -16.32 -9.84
N LYS A 81 6.17 -15.75 -9.88
CA LYS A 81 5.30 -15.66 -11.04
C LYS A 81 4.95 -14.19 -11.30
N ARG A 82 3.78 -13.94 -11.91
CA ARG A 82 3.30 -12.57 -12.12
C ARG A 82 2.79 -11.97 -10.81
N HIS A 83 3.29 -10.81 -10.45
CA HIS A 83 2.97 -10.11 -9.20
C HIS A 83 3.11 -8.59 -9.36
N ALA A 84 2.63 -7.83 -8.37
CA ALA A 84 2.77 -6.38 -8.26
C ALA A 84 3.52 -5.95 -6.98
N ALA A 85 4.29 -6.86 -6.36
CA ALA A 85 4.97 -6.62 -5.10
C ALA A 85 6.27 -5.81 -5.30
N THR A 86 6.11 -4.52 -5.55
CA THR A 86 7.18 -3.58 -5.90
C THR A 86 8.17 -3.34 -4.77
N MET A 87 7.70 -3.21 -3.53
CA MET A 87 8.57 -3.00 -2.37
C MET A 87 9.32 -4.28 -1.99
N THR A 88 8.70 -5.44 -2.22
CA THR A 88 9.27 -6.75 -1.88
C THR A 88 10.32 -7.21 -2.91
N LYS A 89 10.07 -7.02 -4.20
CA LYS A 89 10.89 -7.57 -5.30
C LYS A 89 11.53 -6.51 -6.18
N GLY A 90 11.03 -5.28 -6.16
CA GLY A 90 11.54 -4.21 -7.01
C GLY A 90 12.86 -3.61 -6.53
N ARG A 91 13.39 -2.72 -7.33
CA ARG A 91 14.65 -1.99 -7.08
C ARG A 91 14.42 -0.50 -7.30
N PRO A 92 15.23 0.39 -6.68
CA PRO A 92 15.18 1.82 -6.98
C PRO A 92 15.38 2.12 -8.47
N GLY A 93 14.57 3.02 -9.00
CA GLY A 93 14.63 3.45 -10.39
C GLY A 93 13.70 4.63 -10.64
N VAL A 94 13.57 5.04 -11.90
CA VAL A 94 12.75 6.21 -12.28
C VAL A 94 11.54 5.77 -13.08
N LEU A 95 10.36 6.10 -12.57
CA LEU A 95 9.09 5.88 -13.25
C LEU A 95 8.17 7.09 -13.04
N HIS A 96 7.47 7.52 -14.09
CA HIS A 96 6.56 8.67 -14.06
C HIS A 96 7.17 9.95 -13.47
N GLY A 97 8.49 10.16 -13.67
CA GLY A 97 9.18 11.37 -13.23
C GLY A 97 9.56 11.41 -11.75
N SER A 98 9.52 10.27 -11.05
CA SER A 98 10.01 10.16 -9.67
C SER A 98 10.98 8.99 -9.52
N ASN A 99 11.94 9.13 -8.60
CA ASN A 99 12.79 8.04 -8.17
C ASN A 99 12.12 7.32 -7.01
N SER A 100 11.90 6.01 -7.18
CA SER A 100 11.18 5.18 -6.22
C SER A 100 11.52 3.71 -6.47
N TYR A 101 11.00 2.79 -5.66
CA TYR A 101 11.05 1.37 -6.00
C TYR A 101 10.12 1.08 -7.18
N LEU A 102 10.58 0.23 -8.09
CA LEU A 102 9.77 -0.27 -9.22
C LEU A 102 10.18 -1.69 -9.63
N LEU A 103 9.23 -2.38 -10.23
CA LEU A 103 9.49 -3.68 -10.87
C LEU A 103 10.20 -3.43 -12.20
N GLN A 104 11.41 -3.96 -12.31
CA GLN A 104 12.25 -3.78 -13.50
C GLN A 104 13.15 -4.99 -13.73
N ASP A 105 13.46 -5.26 -14.99
CA ASP A 105 14.38 -6.28 -15.42
C ASP A 105 15.85 -5.87 -15.18
N GLU A 106 16.79 -6.70 -15.59
CA GLU A 106 18.23 -6.46 -15.46
C GLU A 106 18.72 -5.27 -16.28
N HIS A 107 17.96 -4.87 -17.30
CA HIS A 107 18.26 -3.71 -18.16
C HIS A 107 17.57 -2.43 -17.70
N GLY A 108 16.82 -2.47 -16.58
CA GLY A 108 16.08 -1.35 -16.04
C GLY A 108 14.76 -1.06 -16.75
N GLN A 109 14.28 -1.98 -17.60
CA GLN A 109 12.97 -1.85 -18.22
C GLN A 109 11.89 -2.27 -17.23
N VAL A 110 10.80 -1.51 -17.17
CA VAL A 110 9.66 -1.81 -16.30
C VAL A 110 9.06 -3.14 -16.73
N THR A 111 8.91 -4.06 -15.77
CA THR A 111 8.23 -5.33 -15.98
C THR A 111 6.74 -5.19 -15.72
N GLU A 112 5.94 -5.99 -16.43
CA GLU A 112 4.50 -6.01 -16.27
C GLU A 112 4.12 -6.48 -14.86
N ALA A 113 3.26 -5.71 -14.20
CA ALA A 113 2.68 -6.08 -12.92
C ALA A 113 1.46 -6.99 -13.13
N HIS A 114 1.03 -7.67 -12.06
CA HIS A 114 -0.21 -8.44 -12.05
C HIS A 114 -0.84 -8.50 -10.66
N SER A 115 -2.12 -8.22 -10.60
CA SER A 115 -3.01 -8.45 -9.46
C SER A 115 -4.44 -8.65 -9.95
N ILE A 116 -5.24 -9.46 -9.26
CA ILE A 116 -6.70 -9.51 -9.47
C ILE A 116 -7.37 -8.19 -9.07
N SER A 117 -6.67 -7.35 -8.32
CA SER A 117 -7.11 -6.04 -7.89
C SER A 117 -6.53 -4.97 -8.81
N ALA A 118 -7.39 -4.27 -9.54
CA ALA A 118 -6.96 -3.24 -10.48
C ALA A 118 -6.19 -2.09 -9.80
N GLY A 119 -6.55 -1.75 -8.55
CA GLY A 119 -5.89 -0.69 -7.79
C GLY A 119 -4.51 -1.07 -7.26
N LEU A 120 -4.16 -2.37 -7.23
CA LEU A 120 -2.83 -2.86 -6.84
C LEU A 120 -1.98 -3.32 -8.04
N ASP A 121 -2.55 -3.34 -9.24
CA ASP A 121 -1.86 -3.74 -10.46
C ASP A 121 -1.02 -2.57 -11.01
N TYR A 122 0.10 -2.29 -10.33
CA TYR A 122 0.98 -1.17 -10.65
C TYR A 122 2.44 -1.55 -10.35
N PRO A 123 3.38 -1.31 -11.29
CA PRO A 123 4.77 -1.74 -11.16
C PRO A 123 5.66 -0.78 -10.36
N GLY A 124 5.10 0.21 -9.71
CA GLY A 124 5.80 1.22 -8.92
C GLY A 124 5.12 1.51 -7.61
N VAL A 125 5.66 2.47 -6.86
CA VAL A 125 5.13 2.90 -5.56
C VAL A 125 5.48 4.36 -5.31
N GLY A 126 4.78 5.01 -4.40
CA GLY A 126 5.09 6.38 -4.00
C GLY A 126 6.49 6.53 -3.38
N PRO A 127 7.22 7.61 -3.67
CA PRO A 127 8.57 7.82 -3.13
C PRO A 127 8.60 7.92 -1.60
N GLU A 128 7.54 8.37 -0.96
CA GLU A 128 7.44 8.43 0.49
C GLU A 128 7.36 7.01 1.11
N HIS A 129 6.69 6.07 0.46
CA HIS A 129 6.73 4.65 0.86
C HIS A 129 8.16 4.09 0.75
N SER A 130 8.87 4.42 -0.32
CA SER A 130 10.28 4.02 -0.48
C SER A 130 11.13 4.52 0.69
N TYR A 131 10.95 5.78 1.09
CA TYR A 131 11.61 6.37 2.25
C TYR A 131 11.25 5.66 3.56
N LEU A 132 9.96 5.35 3.78
CA LEU A 132 9.51 4.63 4.98
C LEU A 132 10.09 3.22 5.07
N LYS A 133 10.28 2.55 3.93
CA LYS A 133 10.99 1.27 3.87
C LYS A 133 12.46 1.42 4.23
N ASP A 134 13.15 2.34 3.57
CA ASP A 134 14.61 2.52 3.73
C ASP A 134 15.00 2.98 5.15
N THR A 135 14.09 3.69 5.82
CA THR A 135 14.23 4.10 7.22
C THR A 135 13.67 3.10 8.22
N GLU A 136 13.20 1.95 7.74
CA GLU A 136 12.58 0.88 8.57
C GLU A 136 11.38 1.36 9.41
N ARG A 137 10.78 2.52 9.02
CA ARG A 137 9.58 3.04 9.72
C ARG A 137 8.33 2.23 9.39
N ALA A 138 8.25 1.66 8.20
CA ALA A 138 7.17 0.77 7.78
C ALA A 138 7.72 -0.53 7.21
N THR A 139 7.02 -1.63 7.49
CA THR A 139 7.30 -2.95 6.93
C THR A 139 6.39 -3.19 5.73
N TYR A 140 6.97 -3.75 4.67
CA TYR A 140 6.20 -4.12 3.47
C TYR A 140 6.21 -5.61 3.28
N VAL A 141 5.03 -6.17 3.10
CA VAL A 141 4.75 -7.60 2.93
C VAL A 141 3.83 -7.78 1.74
N SER A 142 3.52 -9.00 1.37
CA SER A 142 2.63 -9.27 0.24
C SER A 142 1.64 -10.38 0.55
N ALA A 143 0.48 -10.33 -0.11
CA ALA A 143 -0.56 -11.34 -0.10
C ALA A 143 -0.87 -11.79 -1.53
N THR A 144 -1.17 -13.06 -1.71
CA THR A 144 -1.55 -13.62 -3.02
C THR A 144 -3.01 -13.28 -3.38
N ASP A 145 -3.36 -13.53 -4.64
CA ASP A 145 -4.75 -13.43 -5.10
C ASP A 145 -5.69 -14.34 -4.29
N ASP A 146 -5.22 -15.55 -3.91
CA ASP A 146 -5.99 -16.48 -3.08
C ASP A 146 -6.16 -15.96 -1.65
N ASP A 147 -5.13 -15.38 -1.04
CA ASP A 147 -5.21 -14.74 0.28
C ASP A 147 -6.21 -13.58 0.25
N ALA A 148 -6.18 -12.76 -0.79
CA ALA A 148 -7.13 -11.66 -0.96
C ALA A 148 -8.57 -12.16 -1.07
N LEU A 149 -8.82 -13.23 -1.82
CA LEU A 149 -10.15 -13.84 -1.92
C LEU A 149 -10.60 -14.47 -0.59
N ALA A 150 -9.68 -15.03 0.17
CA ALA A 150 -9.97 -15.55 1.51
C ALA A 150 -10.35 -14.40 2.47
N GLY A 151 -9.56 -13.32 2.49
CA GLY A 151 -9.84 -12.12 3.26
C GLY A 151 -11.17 -11.45 2.90
N PHE A 152 -11.48 -11.37 1.59
CA PHE A 152 -12.77 -10.90 1.10
C PHE A 152 -13.93 -11.69 1.67
N ARG A 153 -13.84 -13.04 1.60
CA ARG A 153 -14.90 -13.92 2.12
C ARG A 153 -15.03 -13.84 3.63
N LEU A 154 -13.90 -13.75 4.34
CA LEU A 154 -13.90 -13.64 5.80
C LEU A 154 -14.66 -12.38 6.22
N LEU A 155 -14.25 -11.20 5.74
CA LEU A 155 -14.86 -9.92 6.14
C LEU A 155 -16.36 -9.88 5.77
N SER A 156 -16.72 -10.42 4.60
CA SER A 156 -18.12 -10.48 4.16
C SER A 156 -18.99 -11.35 5.07
N ARG A 157 -18.44 -12.45 5.61
CA ARG A 157 -19.18 -13.39 6.44
C ARG A 157 -19.21 -12.98 7.91
N SER A 158 -18.12 -12.46 8.45
CA SER A 158 -18.00 -12.11 9.86
C SER A 158 -18.60 -10.75 10.19
N GLU A 159 -18.43 -9.77 9.30
CA GLU A 159 -18.81 -8.38 9.56
C GLU A 159 -19.94 -7.86 8.65
N GLY A 160 -20.34 -8.65 7.64
CA GLY A 160 -21.33 -8.19 6.65
C GLY A 160 -20.80 -7.09 5.72
N ILE A 161 -19.49 -6.88 5.68
CA ILE A 161 -18.85 -5.88 4.83
C ILE A 161 -18.33 -6.57 3.57
N ILE A 162 -18.76 -6.10 2.40
CA ILE A 162 -18.20 -6.52 1.11
C ILE A 162 -17.06 -5.57 0.75
N PRO A 163 -15.78 -5.94 0.96
CA PRO A 163 -14.67 -5.05 0.68
C PRO A 163 -14.37 -5.00 -0.82
N ALA A 164 -13.61 -3.98 -1.26
CA ALA A 164 -12.91 -4.06 -2.53
C ALA A 164 -11.77 -5.11 -2.43
N LEU A 165 -11.25 -5.56 -3.58
CA LEU A 165 -10.15 -6.52 -3.60
C LEU A 165 -8.85 -5.93 -3.05
N GLU A 166 -8.67 -4.62 -3.15
CA GLU A 166 -7.51 -3.92 -2.62
C GLU A 166 -7.36 -4.14 -1.10
N PRO A 167 -8.29 -3.69 -0.24
CA PRO A 167 -8.18 -3.93 1.20
C PRO A 167 -8.31 -5.42 1.57
N ALA A 168 -8.92 -6.25 0.71
CA ALA A 168 -8.99 -7.68 0.93
C ALA A 168 -7.61 -8.34 1.01
N HIS A 169 -6.57 -7.81 0.30
CA HIS A 169 -5.19 -8.26 0.45
C HIS A 169 -4.66 -8.01 1.88
N ALA A 170 -4.95 -6.84 2.44
CA ALA A 170 -4.55 -6.52 3.82
C ALA A 170 -5.24 -7.45 4.83
N ILE A 171 -6.54 -7.72 4.65
CA ILE A 171 -7.29 -8.66 5.48
C ILE A 171 -6.74 -10.08 5.35
N GLY A 172 -6.46 -10.54 4.11
CA GLY A 172 -5.88 -11.86 3.86
C GLY A 172 -4.52 -12.05 4.53
N TYR A 173 -3.69 -11.03 4.56
CA TYR A 173 -2.40 -11.07 5.27
C TYR A 173 -2.56 -11.19 6.79
N MET A 174 -3.62 -10.61 7.38
CA MET A 174 -3.85 -10.62 8.82
C MET A 174 -4.48 -11.94 9.34
N MET A 175 -4.89 -12.84 8.45
CA MET A 175 -5.47 -14.15 8.82
C MET A 175 -4.41 -15.13 9.27
#